data_c53ae65ee74ccaaab63885503f085944
#
_entry.id   c53ae65ee74ccaaab63885503f085944
#
_cell.length_a   1.000
_cell.length_b   1.000
_cell.length_c   1.000
_cell.angle_alpha   90.00
_cell.angle_beta   90.00
_cell.angle_gamma   90.00
#
_symmetry.space_group_name_H-M   'P 1'
#
loop_
_entity.id
_entity.type
_entity.pdbx_description
1 polymer ?
#
loop_
_entity_poly.entity_id
_entity_poly.type
_entity_poly.pdbx_seq_one_letter_code
_entity_poly.pdbx_strand_id
1 'polypeptide(L)'
;IPVAGRTDSLILDDAIACADLQVSDGIRARFHARYGELLEREIRQPGSRKGLLPGVARLLDTLAERPDACSALLTGNFARTARIKLEYFGIWRYFVCGAFGDDAPERNQLTPIALKRARAAGVEVTSFADVVVVGDTPLDVECAATVGARSLAVATGSYDQAALRESGADAVLPDLSDAQAFLDFLGP
;
A
#
# COMPACT_ATOMS: atom_id res chain seq x y z
N ILE A 1 -8.54 18.75 2.42
CA ILE A 1 -8.56 17.63 1.45
C ILE A 1 -8.27 16.36 2.24
N PRO A 2 -9.12 15.31 2.17
CA PRO A 2 -8.84 14.00 2.77
C PRO A 2 -7.63 13.35 2.10
N VAL A 3 -6.78 12.70 2.90
CA VAL A 3 -5.55 12.05 2.38
C VAL A 3 -5.46 10.57 2.75
N ALA A 4 -6.06 10.14 3.87
CA ALA A 4 -5.95 8.77 4.36
C ALA A 4 -6.54 7.76 3.37
N GLY A 5 -5.74 6.76 2.99
CA GLY A 5 -6.14 5.68 2.09
C GLY A 5 -6.28 6.06 0.61
N ARG A 6 -6.10 7.32 0.23
CA ARG A 6 -6.27 7.81 -1.16
C ARG A 6 -4.96 7.73 -1.96
N THR A 7 -5.06 7.85 -3.28
CA THR A 7 -3.90 7.94 -4.15
C THR A 7 -3.31 9.35 -4.15
N ASP A 8 -1.98 9.46 -4.29
CA ASP A 8 -1.29 10.75 -4.42
C ASP A 8 -1.81 11.53 -5.66
N SER A 9 -2.19 10.82 -6.73
CA SER A 9 -2.81 11.43 -7.94
C SER A 9 -4.12 12.12 -7.62
N LEU A 10 -5.03 11.44 -6.92
CA LEU A 10 -6.33 12.00 -6.55
C LEU A 10 -6.19 13.16 -5.57
N ILE A 11 -5.26 13.06 -4.60
CA ILE A 11 -4.95 14.15 -3.68
C ILE A 11 -4.42 15.38 -4.43
N LEU A 12 -3.54 15.17 -5.43
CA LEU A 12 -3.01 16.25 -6.26
C LEU A 12 -4.13 16.90 -7.09
N ASP A 13 -5.02 16.11 -7.70
CA ASP A 13 -6.14 16.62 -8.49
C ASP A 13 -7.09 17.45 -7.64
N ASP A 14 -7.43 17.00 -6.44
CA ASP A 14 -8.22 17.76 -5.49
C ASP A 14 -7.53 19.08 -5.07
N ALA A 15 -6.22 19.04 -4.86
CA ALA A 15 -5.47 20.24 -4.50
C ALA A 15 -5.47 21.27 -5.64
N ILE A 16 -5.32 20.82 -6.88
CA ILE A 16 -5.40 21.66 -8.08
C ILE A 16 -6.79 22.27 -8.21
N ALA A 17 -7.84 21.46 -8.04
CA ALA A 17 -9.22 21.91 -8.11
C ALA A 17 -9.57 22.91 -6.99
N CYS A 18 -9.16 22.64 -5.75
CA CYS A 18 -9.36 23.55 -4.63
C CYS A 18 -8.66 24.92 -4.80
N ALA A 19 -7.54 24.92 -5.50
CA ALA A 19 -6.77 26.15 -5.78
C ALA A 19 -7.21 26.87 -7.07
N ASP A 20 -8.21 26.34 -7.79
CA ASP A 20 -8.69 26.84 -9.09
C ASP A 20 -7.56 27.01 -10.12
N LEU A 21 -6.65 26.05 -10.16
CA LEU A 21 -5.48 26.10 -11.04
C LEU A 21 -5.73 25.33 -12.34
N GLN A 22 -5.23 25.91 -13.44
CA GLN A 22 -5.12 25.20 -14.73
C GLN A 22 -3.69 24.65 -14.85
N VAL A 23 -3.57 23.31 -14.79
CA VAL A 23 -2.27 22.64 -14.72
C VAL A 23 -2.07 21.77 -15.96
N SER A 24 -1.00 22.04 -16.73
CA SER A 24 -0.61 21.21 -17.87
C SER A 24 0.14 19.94 -17.42
N ASP A 25 0.22 18.94 -18.32
CA ASP A 25 0.99 17.71 -18.06
C ASP A 25 2.45 18.00 -17.74
N GLY A 26 3.05 19.01 -18.36
CA GLY A 26 4.42 19.43 -18.07
C GLY A 26 4.59 19.96 -16.64
N ILE A 27 3.58 20.63 -16.09
CA ILE A 27 3.60 21.09 -14.69
C ILE A 27 3.41 19.89 -13.74
N ARG A 28 2.53 18.95 -14.07
CA ARG A 28 2.35 17.70 -13.31
C ARG A 28 3.65 16.89 -13.24
N ALA A 29 4.32 16.70 -14.38
CA ALA A 29 5.60 16.00 -14.43
C ALA A 29 6.68 16.68 -13.57
N ARG A 30 6.74 18.02 -13.59
CA ARG A 30 7.65 18.80 -12.73
C ARG A 30 7.31 18.64 -11.25
N PHE A 31 6.03 18.61 -10.90
CA PHE A 31 5.58 18.36 -9.53
C PHE A 31 6.06 16.98 -9.05
N HIS A 32 5.81 15.91 -9.82
CA HIS A 32 6.25 14.55 -9.49
C HIS A 32 7.77 14.47 -9.28
N ALA A 33 8.55 15.07 -10.20
CA ALA A 33 10.00 15.14 -10.10
C ALA A 33 10.44 15.84 -8.80
N ARG A 34 9.87 17.02 -8.54
CA ARG A 34 10.22 17.84 -7.38
C ARG A 34 9.78 17.22 -6.06
N TYR A 35 8.62 16.58 -6.03
CA TYR A 35 8.14 15.85 -4.85
C TYR A 35 9.10 14.71 -4.49
N GLY A 36 9.55 13.92 -5.49
CA GLY A 36 10.55 12.88 -5.28
C GLY A 36 11.86 13.43 -4.72
N GLU A 37 12.43 14.49 -5.31
CA GLU A 37 13.67 15.13 -4.84
C GLU A 37 13.55 15.64 -3.39
N LEU A 38 12.43 16.27 -3.06
CA LEU A 38 12.18 16.76 -1.71
C LEU A 38 12.09 15.60 -0.73
N LEU A 39 11.38 14.54 -1.08
CA LEU A 39 11.25 13.35 -0.24
C LEU A 39 12.61 12.67 -0.01
N GLU A 40 13.44 12.51 -1.05
CA GLU A 40 14.79 11.94 -0.92
C GLU A 40 15.66 12.70 0.10
N ARG A 41 15.49 14.02 0.16
CA ARG A 41 16.19 14.86 1.12
C ARG A 41 15.58 14.76 2.52
N GLU A 42 14.26 14.90 2.62
CA GLU A 42 13.56 14.99 3.90
C GLU A 42 13.51 13.63 4.63
N ILE A 43 13.46 12.52 3.89
CA ILE A 43 13.43 11.19 4.52
C ILE A 43 14.73 10.88 5.28
N ARG A 44 15.83 11.52 4.92
CA ARG A 44 17.13 11.36 5.60
C ARG A 44 17.26 12.23 6.85
N GLN A 45 16.38 13.23 7.03
CA GLN A 45 16.42 14.08 8.21
C GLN A 45 15.91 13.33 9.45
N PRO A 46 16.44 13.58 10.65
CA PRO A 46 15.90 12.98 11.88
C PRO A 46 14.40 13.29 12.05
N GLY A 47 13.64 12.34 12.55
CA GLY A 47 12.22 12.52 12.83
C GLY A 47 11.70 11.46 13.79
N SER A 48 10.95 11.88 14.81
CA SER A 48 10.47 11.02 15.89
C SER A 48 9.45 9.96 15.47
N ARG A 49 8.84 10.14 14.28
CA ARG A 49 7.82 9.21 13.75
C ARG A 49 8.32 8.39 12.54
N LYS A 50 9.64 8.34 12.32
CA LYS A 50 10.23 7.57 11.23
C LYS A 50 10.60 6.19 11.73
N GLY A 51 10.04 5.18 11.11
CA GLY A 51 10.31 3.78 11.42
C GLY A 51 9.36 2.87 10.67
N LEU A 52 9.72 1.61 10.61
CA LEU A 52 8.78 0.57 10.23
C LEU A 52 7.77 0.39 11.38
N LEU A 53 6.54 0.13 11.01
CA LEU A 53 5.51 -0.23 11.99
C LEU A 53 5.85 -1.57 12.65
N PRO A 54 5.32 -1.81 13.87
CA PRO A 54 5.62 -3.03 14.62
C PRO A 54 5.32 -4.30 13.80
N GLY A 55 6.27 -5.23 13.80
CA GLY A 55 6.16 -6.54 13.16
C GLY A 55 6.46 -6.56 11.64
N VAL A 56 6.46 -5.44 10.94
CA VAL A 56 6.60 -5.39 9.46
C VAL A 56 7.87 -6.09 8.98
N ALA A 57 9.03 -5.74 9.52
CA ALA A 57 10.30 -6.33 9.07
C ALA A 57 10.31 -7.85 9.26
N ARG A 58 9.92 -8.31 10.46
CA ARG A 58 9.89 -9.74 10.79
C ARG A 58 8.91 -10.51 9.91
N LEU A 59 7.72 -9.95 9.67
CA LEU A 59 6.72 -10.61 8.83
C LEU A 59 7.23 -10.73 7.38
N LEU A 60 7.84 -9.67 6.82
CA LEU A 60 8.40 -9.71 5.49
C LEU A 60 9.55 -10.72 5.37
N ASP A 61 10.43 -10.82 6.38
CA ASP A 61 11.47 -11.87 6.43
C ASP A 61 10.82 -13.26 6.41
N THR A 62 9.81 -13.50 7.27
CA THR A 62 9.10 -14.78 7.34
C THR A 62 8.42 -15.14 6.01
N LEU A 63 7.75 -14.18 5.37
CA LEU A 63 7.09 -14.42 4.08
C LEU A 63 8.10 -14.68 2.95
N ALA A 64 9.28 -14.06 3.00
CA ALA A 64 10.32 -14.28 2.00
C ALA A 64 10.93 -15.70 2.07
N GLU A 65 10.83 -16.38 3.22
CA GLU A 65 11.27 -17.77 3.39
C GLU A 65 10.22 -18.80 2.93
N ARG A 66 8.99 -18.36 2.66
CA ARG A 66 7.90 -19.23 2.23
C ARG A 66 7.87 -19.33 0.69
N PRO A 67 8.03 -20.52 0.10
CA PRO A 67 7.98 -20.71 -1.35
C PRO A 67 6.57 -20.55 -1.95
N ASP A 68 5.54 -20.65 -1.09
CA ASP A 68 4.13 -20.55 -1.43
C ASP A 68 3.55 -19.13 -1.20
N ALA A 69 4.37 -18.17 -0.74
CA ALA A 69 3.96 -16.81 -0.50
C ALA A 69 4.71 -15.81 -1.40
N CYS A 70 4.00 -14.76 -1.80
CA CYS A 70 4.56 -13.69 -2.60
C CYS A 70 4.04 -12.33 -2.11
N SER A 71 4.94 -11.40 -1.89
CA SER A 71 4.57 -10.05 -1.48
C SER A 71 4.55 -9.10 -2.68
N ALA A 72 3.48 -8.31 -2.80
CA ALA A 72 3.33 -7.26 -3.79
C ALA A 72 2.87 -5.95 -3.12
N LEU A 73 3.17 -4.82 -3.73
CA LEU A 73 2.75 -3.51 -3.23
C LEU A 73 1.37 -3.14 -3.76
N LEU A 74 0.55 -2.59 -2.87
CA LEU A 74 -0.69 -1.91 -3.19
C LEU A 74 -0.68 -0.55 -2.46
N THR A 75 -0.32 0.53 -3.14
CA THR A 75 -0.11 1.82 -2.48
C THR A 75 -0.65 2.99 -3.29
N GLY A 76 -1.30 3.93 -2.61
CA GLY A 76 -1.69 5.21 -3.20
C GLY A 76 -0.51 6.15 -3.49
N ASN A 77 0.70 5.87 -3.01
CA ASN A 77 1.86 6.70 -3.31
C ASN A 77 2.27 6.57 -4.78
N PHE A 78 2.83 7.65 -5.35
CA PHE A 78 3.50 7.55 -6.65
C PHE A 78 4.61 6.51 -6.60
N ALA A 79 4.85 5.81 -7.70
CA ALA A 79 5.83 4.73 -7.79
C ALA A 79 7.21 5.16 -7.31
N ARG A 80 7.69 6.34 -7.74
CA ARG A 80 8.98 6.89 -7.31
C ARG A 80 9.03 7.14 -5.81
N THR A 81 8.01 7.74 -5.24
CA THR A 81 7.99 8.09 -3.81
C THR A 81 7.81 6.86 -2.91
N ALA A 82 7.03 5.87 -3.36
CA ALA A 82 6.93 4.57 -2.71
C ALA A 82 8.32 3.89 -2.66
N ARG A 83 9.02 3.85 -3.79
CA ARG A 83 10.36 3.26 -3.88
C ARG A 83 11.35 3.95 -2.94
N ILE A 84 11.42 5.30 -2.94
CA ILE A 84 12.30 6.06 -2.05
C ILE A 84 12.05 5.69 -0.58
N LYS A 85 10.78 5.61 -0.14
CA LYS A 85 10.40 5.26 1.23
C LYS A 85 10.84 3.84 1.58
N LEU A 86 10.53 2.88 0.73
CA LEU A 86 10.77 1.46 1.01
C LEU A 86 12.25 1.08 0.89
N GLU A 87 13.00 1.72 -0.02
CA GLU A 87 14.46 1.57 -0.10
C GLU A 87 15.16 2.17 1.13
N TYR A 88 14.69 3.32 1.63
CA TYR A 88 15.23 3.92 2.85
C TYR A 88 15.12 2.98 4.06
N PHE A 89 14.04 2.23 4.17
CA PHE A 89 13.83 1.22 5.22
C PHE A 89 14.37 -0.17 4.85
N GLY A 90 14.97 -0.35 3.68
CA GLY A 90 15.56 -1.62 3.23
C GLY A 90 14.55 -2.72 2.90
N ILE A 91 13.27 -2.39 2.75
CA ILE A 91 12.20 -3.38 2.53
C ILE A 91 11.68 -3.46 1.10
N TRP A 92 12.17 -2.61 0.17
CA TRP A 92 11.77 -2.68 -1.25
C TRP A 92 12.02 -4.05 -1.87
N ARG A 93 13.09 -4.73 -1.46
CA ARG A 93 13.53 -6.04 -1.98
C ARG A 93 12.53 -7.18 -1.81
N TYR A 94 11.57 -7.05 -0.88
CA TYR A 94 10.58 -8.11 -0.60
C TYR A 94 9.43 -8.14 -1.60
N PHE A 95 9.27 -7.09 -2.39
CA PHE A 95 8.11 -6.94 -3.27
C PHE A 95 8.49 -7.25 -4.71
N VAL A 96 7.85 -8.26 -5.30
CA VAL A 96 8.12 -8.67 -6.69
C VAL A 96 7.53 -7.71 -7.71
N CYS A 97 6.45 -7.03 -7.34
CA CYS A 97 5.77 -6.03 -8.17
C CYS A 97 4.91 -5.11 -7.31
N GLY A 98 4.19 -4.19 -7.93
CA GLY A 98 3.22 -3.35 -7.22
C GLY A 98 2.30 -2.56 -8.14
N ALA A 99 1.24 -1.99 -7.57
CA ALA A 99 0.43 -0.95 -8.16
C ALA A 99 0.50 0.32 -7.30
N PHE A 100 0.53 1.46 -7.96
CA PHE A 100 0.91 2.75 -7.38
C PHE A 100 -0.11 3.83 -7.74
N GLY A 101 -0.07 4.94 -7.04
CA GLY A 101 -0.95 6.07 -7.30
C GLY A 101 -0.80 6.72 -8.69
N ASP A 102 0.24 6.35 -9.44
CA ASP A 102 0.40 6.73 -10.86
C ASP A 102 -0.47 5.89 -11.80
N ASP A 103 -0.87 4.69 -11.37
CA ASP A 103 -1.51 3.70 -12.23
C ASP A 103 -3.01 3.95 -12.40
N ALA A 104 -3.66 4.51 -11.39
CA ALA A 104 -5.07 4.82 -11.40
C ALA A 104 -5.42 5.90 -10.34
N PRO A 105 -6.43 6.76 -10.59
CA PRO A 105 -6.86 7.76 -9.62
C PRO A 105 -7.50 7.12 -8.38
N GLU A 106 -8.35 6.10 -8.57
CA GLU A 106 -9.05 5.43 -7.48
C GLU A 106 -8.27 4.24 -6.94
N ARG A 107 -8.16 4.14 -5.62
CA ARG A 107 -7.36 3.09 -4.96
C ARG A 107 -7.85 1.68 -5.25
N ASN A 108 -9.17 1.46 -5.33
CA ASN A 108 -9.77 0.17 -5.65
C ASN A 108 -9.42 -0.35 -7.06
N GLN A 109 -9.04 0.52 -7.98
CA GLN A 109 -8.57 0.15 -9.31
C GLN A 109 -7.14 -0.42 -9.31
N LEU A 110 -6.37 -0.22 -8.23
CA LEU A 110 -4.99 -0.68 -8.14
C LEU A 110 -4.89 -2.20 -7.96
N THR A 111 -5.85 -2.84 -7.29
CA THR A 111 -5.79 -4.29 -7.02
C THR A 111 -5.74 -5.13 -8.30
N PRO A 112 -6.60 -4.92 -9.31
CA PRO A 112 -6.49 -5.64 -10.58
C PRO A 112 -5.16 -5.41 -11.29
N ILE A 113 -4.57 -4.21 -11.17
CA ILE A 113 -3.29 -3.88 -11.78
C ILE A 113 -2.15 -4.63 -11.07
N ALA A 114 -2.13 -4.66 -9.74
CA ALA A 114 -1.16 -5.42 -8.96
C ALA A 114 -1.21 -6.91 -9.30
N LEU A 115 -2.40 -7.50 -9.37
CA LEU A 115 -2.60 -8.90 -9.73
C LEU A 115 -2.13 -9.21 -11.16
N LYS A 116 -2.41 -8.34 -12.12
CA LYS A 116 -1.90 -8.48 -13.48
C LYS A 116 -0.37 -8.50 -13.51
N ARG A 117 0.27 -7.60 -12.75
CA ARG A 117 1.74 -7.52 -12.66
C ARG A 117 2.34 -8.71 -11.93
N ALA A 118 1.71 -9.21 -10.87
CA ALA A 118 2.13 -10.41 -10.17
C ALA A 118 2.13 -11.63 -11.10
N ARG A 119 1.05 -11.84 -11.86
CA ARG A 119 0.99 -12.91 -12.87
C ARG A 119 2.06 -12.75 -13.96
N ALA A 120 2.31 -11.53 -14.42
CA ALA A 120 3.37 -11.25 -15.40
C ALA A 120 4.78 -11.50 -14.83
N ALA A 121 4.95 -11.40 -13.51
CA ALA A 121 6.19 -11.75 -12.80
C ALA A 121 6.32 -13.26 -12.48
N GLY A 122 5.37 -14.09 -12.95
CA GLY A 122 5.40 -15.54 -12.75
C GLY A 122 4.73 -16.03 -11.46
N VAL A 123 4.02 -15.15 -10.75
CA VAL A 123 3.26 -15.57 -9.56
C VAL A 123 1.98 -16.28 -9.98
N GLU A 124 1.82 -17.51 -9.55
CA GLU A 124 0.59 -18.27 -9.78
C GLU A 124 -0.49 -17.81 -8.79
N VAL A 125 -1.52 -17.17 -9.32
CA VAL A 125 -2.73 -16.81 -8.57
C VAL A 125 -3.88 -17.63 -9.15
N THR A 126 -4.22 -18.72 -8.49
CA THR A 126 -5.25 -19.67 -8.93
C THR A 126 -6.65 -19.21 -8.54
N SER A 127 -6.78 -18.58 -7.39
CA SER A 127 -8.02 -18.02 -6.87
C SER A 127 -7.77 -16.64 -6.24
N PHE A 128 -8.75 -15.76 -6.31
CA PHE A 128 -8.70 -14.50 -5.55
C PHE A 128 -8.78 -14.73 -4.03
N ALA A 129 -9.32 -15.87 -3.59
CA ALA A 129 -9.29 -16.26 -2.18
C ALA A 129 -7.86 -16.49 -1.65
N ASP A 130 -6.89 -16.75 -2.53
CA ASP A 130 -5.47 -16.88 -2.19
C ASP A 130 -4.78 -15.52 -2.02
N VAL A 131 -5.48 -14.43 -2.38
CA VAL A 131 -4.97 -13.06 -2.28
C VAL A 131 -5.44 -12.44 -0.98
N VAL A 132 -4.49 -11.86 -0.23
CA VAL A 132 -4.76 -11.08 0.97
C VAL A 132 -4.31 -9.64 0.76
N VAL A 133 -5.24 -8.69 0.86
CA VAL A 133 -4.92 -7.27 0.92
C VAL A 133 -4.73 -6.88 2.37
N VAL A 134 -3.56 -6.32 2.68
CA VAL A 134 -3.21 -5.85 4.03
C VAL A 134 -3.16 -4.32 4.03
N GLY A 135 -3.90 -3.68 4.92
CA GLY A 135 -3.93 -2.22 5.01
C GLY A 135 -4.50 -1.70 6.33
N ASP A 136 -4.55 -0.39 6.50
CA ASP A 136 -4.93 0.28 7.74
C ASP A 136 -6.16 1.19 7.59
N THR A 137 -6.85 1.10 6.44
CA THR A 137 -8.02 1.93 6.13
C THR A 137 -9.19 1.12 5.58
N PRO A 138 -10.44 1.59 5.70
CA PRO A 138 -11.60 1.00 5.01
C PRO A 138 -11.42 0.88 3.49
N LEU A 139 -10.65 1.77 2.87
CA LEU A 139 -10.36 1.71 1.44
C LEU A 139 -9.50 0.48 1.06
N ASP A 140 -8.69 -0.04 1.98
CA ASP A 140 -7.93 -1.28 1.76
C ASP A 140 -8.86 -2.50 1.77
N VAL A 141 -9.86 -2.48 2.64
CA VAL A 141 -10.93 -3.51 2.68
C VAL A 141 -11.74 -3.47 1.38
N GLU A 142 -12.11 -2.29 0.91
CA GLU A 142 -12.78 -2.11 -0.39
C GLU A 142 -11.92 -2.61 -1.56
N CYS A 143 -10.60 -2.34 -1.53
CA CYS A 143 -9.66 -2.85 -2.53
C CYS A 143 -9.67 -4.38 -2.62
N ALA A 144 -9.74 -5.09 -1.50
CA ALA A 144 -9.86 -6.55 -1.45
C ALA A 144 -11.20 -6.99 -2.05
N ALA A 145 -12.30 -6.38 -1.60
CA ALA A 145 -13.65 -6.72 -2.04
C ALA A 145 -13.84 -6.56 -3.56
N THR A 146 -13.21 -5.57 -4.19
CA THR A 146 -13.29 -5.29 -5.63
C THR A 146 -12.95 -6.52 -6.49
N VAL A 147 -12.04 -7.38 -6.02
CA VAL A 147 -11.59 -8.57 -6.76
C VAL A 147 -12.00 -9.88 -6.08
N GLY A 148 -12.74 -9.83 -4.97
CA GLY A 148 -13.09 -11.01 -4.18
C GLY A 148 -11.87 -11.60 -3.41
N ALA A 149 -10.88 -10.78 -3.10
CA ALA A 149 -9.75 -11.15 -2.26
C ALA A 149 -10.11 -11.03 -0.78
N ARG A 150 -9.32 -11.66 0.07
CA ARG A 150 -9.45 -11.52 1.53
C ARG A 150 -8.78 -10.21 2.00
N SER A 151 -9.30 -9.64 3.07
CA SER A 151 -8.78 -8.42 3.70
C SER A 151 -8.30 -8.68 5.12
N LEU A 152 -7.07 -8.25 5.42
CA LEU A 152 -6.55 -8.18 6.78
C LEU A 152 -6.24 -6.73 7.11
N ALA A 153 -7.03 -6.13 8.00
CA ALA A 153 -6.82 -4.76 8.41
C ALA A 153 -5.94 -4.68 9.67
N VAL A 154 -5.07 -3.65 9.74
CA VAL A 154 -4.19 -3.40 10.88
C VAL A 154 -4.47 -2.02 11.45
N ALA A 155 -4.72 -1.92 12.76
CA ALA A 155 -5.10 -0.68 13.44
C ALA A 155 -3.86 0.19 13.77
N THR A 156 -2.98 0.39 12.80
CA THR A 156 -1.74 1.16 12.95
C THR A 156 -1.84 2.59 12.40
N GLY A 157 -2.93 2.89 11.70
CA GLY A 157 -3.21 4.20 11.10
C GLY A 157 -4.21 5.04 11.89
N SER A 158 -5.08 5.73 11.16
CA SER A 158 -6.09 6.64 11.74
C SER A 158 -7.38 5.95 12.19
N TYR A 159 -7.56 4.68 11.86
CA TYR A 159 -8.73 3.89 12.18
C TYR A 159 -8.42 2.89 13.29
N ASP A 160 -9.30 2.80 14.26
CA ASP A 160 -9.22 1.79 15.31
C ASP A 160 -9.77 0.43 14.83
N GLN A 161 -9.59 -0.61 15.66
CA GLN A 161 -10.04 -1.95 15.32
C GLN A 161 -11.57 -2.06 15.14
N ALA A 162 -12.35 -1.23 15.86
CA ALA A 162 -13.81 -1.26 15.76
C ALA A 162 -14.24 -0.75 14.37
N ALA A 163 -13.76 0.43 13.96
CA ALA A 163 -14.02 1.00 12.66
C ALA A 163 -13.59 0.08 11.50
N LEU A 164 -12.43 -0.60 11.63
CA LEU A 164 -11.96 -1.55 10.62
C LEU A 164 -12.82 -2.82 10.56
N ARG A 165 -13.36 -3.32 11.68
CA ARG A 165 -14.35 -4.42 11.66
C ARG A 165 -15.67 -3.97 11.03
N GLU A 166 -16.14 -2.78 11.35
CA GLU A 166 -17.35 -2.21 10.76
C GLU A 166 -17.25 -2.00 9.25
N SER A 167 -16.03 -1.79 8.72
CA SER A 167 -15.80 -1.72 7.26
C SER A 167 -15.89 -3.08 6.55
N GLY A 168 -16.05 -4.18 7.28
CA GLY A 168 -16.19 -5.53 6.73
C GLY A 168 -14.87 -6.26 6.48
N ALA A 169 -13.77 -5.87 7.16
CA ALA A 169 -12.52 -6.61 7.08
C ALA A 169 -12.66 -8.05 7.57
N ASP A 170 -12.11 -9.02 6.82
CA ASP A 170 -12.17 -10.45 7.17
C ASP A 170 -11.38 -10.77 8.44
N ALA A 171 -10.29 -10.03 8.68
CA ALA A 171 -9.54 -10.06 9.94
C ALA A 171 -9.03 -8.67 10.32
N VAL A 172 -8.91 -8.41 11.63
CA VAL A 172 -8.37 -7.15 12.15
C VAL A 172 -7.36 -7.44 13.25
N LEU A 173 -6.13 -6.95 13.06
CA LEU A 173 -5.05 -7.04 14.04
C LEU A 173 -4.71 -5.64 14.58
N PRO A 174 -4.17 -5.53 15.81
CA PRO A 174 -3.68 -4.25 16.32
C PRO A 174 -2.48 -3.73 15.53
N ASP A 175 -1.57 -4.64 15.16
CA ASP A 175 -0.39 -4.42 14.31
C ASP A 175 0.11 -5.77 13.78
N LEU A 176 1.31 -5.82 13.19
CA LEU A 176 1.91 -7.04 12.62
C LEU A 176 2.96 -7.70 13.56
N SER A 177 2.98 -7.37 14.85
CA SER A 177 3.92 -7.96 15.81
C SER A 177 3.65 -9.44 16.05
N ASP A 178 2.38 -9.85 16.00
CA ASP A 178 1.98 -11.26 16.05
C ASP A 178 1.98 -11.86 14.63
N ALA A 179 3.18 -12.25 14.18
CA ALA A 179 3.33 -12.88 12.88
C ALA A 179 2.55 -14.21 12.78
N GLN A 180 2.32 -14.93 13.91
CA GLN A 180 1.58 -16.18 13.89
C GLN A 180 0.10 -15.93 13.57
N ALA A 181 -0.53 -14.94 14.19
CA ALA A 181 -1.90 -14.56 13.87
C ALA A 181 -2.09 -14.18 12.39
N PHE A 182 -1.09 -13.52 11.79
CA PHE A 182 -1.10 -13.25 10.36
C PHE A 182 -0.99 -14.54 9.53
N LEU A 183 -0.07 -15.43 9.87
CA LEU A 183 0.13 -16.70 9.15
C LEU A 183 -1.07 -17.64 9.27
N ASP A 184 -1.70 -17.69 10.43
CA ASP A 184 -2.93 -18.47 10.66
C ASP A 184 -4.08 -17.95 9.76
N PHE A 185 -4.18 -16.64 9.58
CA PHE A 185 -5.13 -16.05 8.65
C PHE A 185 -4.76 -16.31 7.19
N LEU A 186 -3.47 -16.29 6.84
CA LEU A 186 -3.01 -16.59 5.47
C LEU A 186 -3.40 -18.02 5.08
N GLY A 187 -3.25 -18.94 6.01
CA GLY A 187 -3.50 -20.39 5.84
C GLY A 187 -2.24 -21.15 5.41
N PRO A 188 -2.42 -22.48 5.24
CA PRO A 188 -1.34 -23.36 4.85
C PRO A 188 -0.88 -23.11 3.43
#